data_494d7204350e4eb837b79c066e2a95c1
#
_entry.id   494d7204350e4eb837b79c066e2a95c1
#
_cell.length_a   1.000
_cell.length_b   1.000
_cell.length_c   1.000
_cell.angle_alpha   90.00
_cell.angle_beta   90.00
_cell.angle_gamma   90.00
#
_symmetry.space_group_name_H-M   'P 1'
#
loop_
_entity.id
_entity.type
_entity.pdbx_description
1 polymer ?
#
loop_
_entity_poly.entity_id
_entity_poly.type
_entity_poly.pdbx_seq_one_letter_code
_entity_poly.pdbx_strand_id
1 'polypeptide(L)'
;MTSPHTVTPDERRRTLEQIAAEVSVCMKCPLGADRTLAVPGEGHPDTEVVFIGEGPGYNEDQQGRPFVGAAGTLLNELLRQIGWKRQ
;
A
#
# COMPACT_ATOMS: atom_id res chain seq x y z
N MET A 1 25.66 10.56 14.99
CA MET A 1 24.52 10.29 14.14
C MET A 1 24.74 10.82 12.72
N THR A 2 24.47 10.02 11.80
CA THR A 2 24.57 10.47 10.41
C THR A 2 23.49 11.49 10.11
N SER A 3 23.77 12.38 9.18
CA SER A 3 22.73 13.25 8.64
C SER A 3 21.59 12.40 8.09
N PRO A 4 20.38 12.95 8.02
CA PRO A 4 19.28 12.25 7.40
C PRO A 4 19.68 11.79 6.00
N HIS A 5 19.50 10.54 5.73
CA HIS A 5 19.78 10.03 4.40
C HIS A 5 18.73 10.57 3.44
N THR A 6 19.19 11.26 2.41
CA THR A 6 18.30 11.76 1.38
C THR A 6 18.12 10.69 0.32
N VAL A 7 16.92 10.11 0.29
CA VAL A 7 16.55 9.10 -0.69
C VAL A 7 15.83 9.77 -1.84
N THR A 8 16.28 9.51 -3.06
CA THR A 8 15.64 10.08 -4.24
C THR A 8 14.29 9.40 -4.50
N PRO A 9 13.35 10.06 -5.20
CA PRO A 9 12.09 9.43 -5.57
C PRO A 9 12.28 8.12 -6.35
N ASP A 10 13.28 8.02 -7.20
CA ASP A 10 13.57 6.79 -7.94
C ASP A 10 14.04 5.67 -7.03
N GLU A 11 14.87 5.98 -6.03
CA GLU A 11 15.31 4.99 -5.05
C GLU A 11 14.14 4.49 -4.23
N ARG A 12 13.22 5.37 -3.83
CA ARG A 12 12.01 5.00 -3.10
C ARG A 12 11.13 4.08 -3.93
N ARG A 13 10.95 4.40 -5.21
CA ARG A 13 10.15 3.57 -6.11
C ARG A 13 10.75 2.18 -6.25
N ARG A 14 12.06 2.08 -6.46
CA ARG A 14 12.73 0.79 -6.60
C ARG A 14 12.64 -0.04 -5.32
N THR A 15 12.79 0.59 -4.17
CA THR A 15 12.68 -0.10 -2.88
C THR A 15 11.26 -0.63 -2.66
N LEU A 16 10.25 0.18 -2.98
CA LEU A 16 8.85 -0.25 -2.87
C LEU A 16 8.52 -1.38 -3.83
N GLU A 17 9.04 -1.35 -5.05
CA GLU A 17 8.86 -2.43 -6.02
C GLU A 17 9.51 -3.73 -5.52
N GLN A 18 10.68 -3.65 -4.92
CA GLN A 18 11.34 -4.80 -4.32
C GLN A 18 10.54 -5.38 -3.16
N ILE A 19 10.03 -4.52 -2.28
CA ILE A 19 9.16 -4.94 -1.18
C ILE A 19 7.89 -5.59 -1.71
N ALA A 20 7.28 -5.00 -2.74
CA ALA A 20 6.08 -5.56 -3.36
C ALA A 20 6.34 -6.95 -3.94
N ALA A 21 7.48 -7.16 -4.56
CA ALA A 21 7.85 -8.47 -5.11
C ALA A 21 8.00 -9.51 -3.99
N GLU A 22 8.63 -9.13 -2.88
CA GLU A 22 8.80 -10.02 -1.73
C GLU A 22 7.45 -10.35 -1.08
N VAL A 23 6.60 -9.35 -0.92
CA VAL A 23 5.26 -9.50 -0.33
C VAL A 23 4.39 -10.42 -1.18
N SER A 24 4.48 -10.32 -2.50
CA SER A 24 3.65 -11.09 -3.43
C SER A 24 3.81 -12.59 -3.26
N VAL A 25 4.96 -13.05 -2.79
CA VAL A 25 5.25 -14.47 -2.60
C VAL A 25 5.49 -14.84 -1.13
N CYS A 26 5.21 -13.94 -0.22
CA CYS A 26 5.52 -14.14 1.20
C CYS A 26 4.59 -15.20 1.83
N MET A 27 5.19 -16.18 2.48
CA MET A 27 4.49 -17.27 3.18
C MET A 27 4.98 -17.40 4.63
N LYS A 28 5.45 -16.30 5.22
CA LYS A 28 6.06 -16.32 6.56
C LYS A 28 5.07 -16.53 7.70
N CYS A 29 3.77 -16.39 7.43
CA CYS A 29 2.74 -16.61 8.44
C CYS A 29 1.53 -17.28 7.77
N PRO A 30 0.57 -17.80 8.57
CA PRO A 30 -0.60 -18.48 8.02
C PRO A 30 -1.46 -17.64 7.07
N LEU A 31 -1.42 -16.33 7.19
CA LEU A 31 -2.20 -15.46 6.32
C LEU A 31 -1.81 -15.61 4.84
N GLY A 32 -0.56 -15.95 4.56
CA GLY A 32 -0.12 -16.16 3.18
C GLY A 32 -0.77 -17.37 2.51
N ALA A 33 -1.15 -18.38 3.27
CA ALA A 33 -1.74 -19.59 2.72
C ALA A 33 -3.20 -19.39 2.29
N ASP A 34 -3.92 -18.49 2.96
CA ASP A 34 -5.37 -18.32 2.76
C ASP A 34 -5.72 -17.17 1.81
N ARG A 35 -4.77 -16.33 1.47
CA ARG A 35 -5.02 -15.16 0.60
C ARG A 35 -5.08 -15.57 -0.87
N THR A 36 -5.84 -14.80 -1.66
CA THR A 36 -5.83 -14.91 -3.11
C THR A 36 -4.69 -14.09 -3.70
N LEU A 37 -4.61 -12.82 -3.33
CA LEU A 37 -3.54 -11.91 -3.78
C LEU A 37 -2.94 -11.19 -2.58
N ALA A 38 -1.66 -10.86 -2.68
CA ALA A 38 -1.02 -9.96 -1.73
C ALA A 38 -1.44 -8.53 -2.02
N VAL A 39 -1.38 -7.68 -0.99
CA VAL A 39 -1.72 -6.26 -1.10
C VAL A 39 -0.50 -5.45 -0.63
N PRO A 40 0.47 -5.23 -1.51
CA PRO A 40 1.70 -4.53 -1.12
C PRO A 40 1.52 -3.02 -0.92
N GLY A 41 0.43 -2.47 -1.40
CA GLY A 41 0.19 -1.04 -1.32
C GLY A 41 0.30 -0.36 -2.67
N GLU A 42 -0.14 0.89 -2.74
CA GLU A 42 -0.06 1.70 -3.95
C GLU A 42 -0.01 3.18 -3.60
N GLY A 43 0.33 4.00 -4.57
CA GLY A 43 0.38 5.43 -4.43
C GLY A 43 1.72 6.00 -4.83
N HIS A 44 1.87 7.31 -4.62
CA HIS A 44 3.08 8.01 -5.01
C HIS A 44 4.21 7.74 -4.00
N PRO A 45 5.39 7.32 -4.46
CA PRO A 45 6.49 6.98 -3.54
C PRO A 45 7.07 8.17 -2.78
N ASP A 46 6.77 9.39 -3.20
CA ASP A 46 7.28 10.62 -2.57
C ASP A 46 6.17 11.37 -1.82
N THR A 47 5.19 10.66 -1.32
CA THR A 47 4.08 11.26 -0.58
C THR A 47 4.48 11.65 0.83
N GLU A 48 3.84 12.70 1.37
CA GLU A 48 4.00 13.10 2.77
C GLU A 48 2.98 12.41 3.68
N VAL A 49 1.93 11.83 3.12
CA VAL A 49 0.84 11.20 3.89
C VAL A 49 0.67 9.76 3.45
N VAL A 50 0.62 8.87 4.44
CA VAL A 50 0.43 7.44 4.20
C VAL A 50 -0.78 6.97 5.01
N PHE A 51 -1.67 6.22 4.36
CA PHE A 51 -2.80 5.58 5.02
C PHE A 51 -2.50 4.11 5.23
N ILE A 52 -2.63 3.66 6.47
CA ILE A 52 -2.34 2.28 6.84
C ILE A 52 -3.60 1.65 7.42
N GLY A 53 -4.05 0.55 6.80
CA GLY A 53 -5.16 -0.25 7.32
C GLY A 53 -4.64 -1.44 8.12
N GLU A 54 -5.54 -2.10 8.83
CA GLU A 54 -5.20 -3.26 9.65
C GLU A 54 -4.82 -4.46 8.78
N GLY A 55 -5.59 -4.72 7.74
CA GLY A 55 -5.34 -5.82 6.83
C GLY A 55 -6.32 -5.83 5.68
N PRO A 56 -6.03 -6.60 4.61
CA PRO A 56 -6.91 -6.70 3.46
C PRO A 56 -8.22 -7.39 3.79
N GLY A 57 -9.32 -6.80 3.31
CA GLY A 57 -10.62 -7.46 3.30
C GLY A 57 -10.80 -8.28 2.02
N TYR A 58 -12.03 -8.75 1.80
CA TYR A 58 -12.33 -9.61 0.65
C TYR A 58 -11.99 -8.93 -0.69
N ASN A 59 -12.44 -7.68 -0.86
CA ASN A 59 -12.22 -6.96 -2.12
C ASN A 59 -10.75 -6.68 -2.38
N GLU A 60 -10.00 -6.34 -1.34
CA GLU A 60 -8.56 -6.12 -1.44
C GLU A 60 -7.84 -7.41 -1.84
N ASP A 61 -8.22 -8.51 -1.22
CA ASP A 61 -7.65 -9.82 -1.52
C ASP A 61 -7.92 -10.25 -2.97
N GLN A 62 -9.09 -9.91 -3.52
CA GLN A 62 -9.43 -10.23 -4.89
C GLN A 62 -8.70 -9.37 -5.92
N GLN A 63 -8.39 -8.13 -5.59
CA GLN A 63 -7.80 -7.17 -6.52
C GLN A 63 -6.29 -6.95 -6.31
N GLY A 64 -5.76 -7.32 -5.14
CA GLY A 64 -4.37 -7.03 -4.80
C GLY A 64 -4.10 -5.55 -4.56
N ARG A 65 -5.15 -4.77 -4.27
CA ARG A 65 -5.05 -3.32 -4.07
C ARG A 65 -5.61 -2.92 -2.71
N PRO A 66 -5.01 -1.92 -2.05
CA PRO A 66 -5.49 -1.45 -0.76
C PRO A 66 -6.75 -0.59 -0.91
N PHE A 67 -7.60 -0.59 0.10
CA PHE A 67 -8.74 0.32 0.22
C PHE A 67 -9.66 0.31 -1.00
N VAL A 68 -10.09 -0.87 -1.43
CA VAL A 68 -11.03 -1.03 -2.55
C VAL A 68 -12.39 -1.59 -2.12
N GLY A 69 -12.59 -1.82 -0.82
CA GLY A 69 -13.88 -2.21 -0.25
C GLY A 69 -14.62 -1.03 0.36
N ALA A 70 -15.46 -1.32 1.35
CA ALA A 70 -16.29 -0.29 2.00
C ALA A 70 -15.47 0.82 2.65
N ALA A 71 -14.40 0.44 3.38
CA ALA A 71 -13.51 1.44 3.99
C ALA A 71 -12.81 2.28 2.94
N GLY A 72 -12.45 1.68 1.81
CA GLY A 72 -11.85 2.39 0.69
C GLY A 72 -12.78 3.40 0.05
N THR A 73 -14.06 3.06 -0.07
CA THR A 73 -15.07 3.98 -0.58
C THR A 73 -15.20 5.20 0.33
N LEU A 74 -15.21 4.99 1.64
CA LEU A 74 -15.24 6.08 2.60
C LEU A 74 -13.98 6.93 2.50
N LEU A 75 -12.81 6.29 2.41
CA LEU A 75 -11.54 7.01 2.27
C LEU A 75 -11.55 7.89 1.02
N ASN A 76 -11.99 7.36 -0.11
CA ASN A 76 -12.06 8.12 -1.36
C ASN A 76 -12.97 9.34 -1.22
N GLU A 77 -14.12 9.18 -0.56
CA GLU A 77 -15.05 10.29 -0.35
C GLU A 77 -14.44 11.37 0.54
N LEU A 78 -13.78 10.99 1.62
CA LEU A 78 -13.12 11.94 2.51
C LEU A 78 -11.99 12.70 1.80
N LEU A 79 -11.19 12.00 1.01
CA LEU A 79 -10.12 12.63 0.24
C LEU A 79 -10.68 13.60 -0.80
N ARG A 80 -11.77 13.22 -1.46
CA ARG A 80 -12.43 14.09 -2.43
C ARG A 80 -12.89 15.40 -1.80
N GLN A 81 -13.42 15.34 -0.57
CA GLN A 81 -13.89 16.53 0.14
C GLN A 81 -12.79 17.54 0.42
N ILE A 82 -11.56 17.09 0.59
CA ILE A 82 -10.42 17.99 0.82
C ILE A 82 -9.58 18.22 -0.43
N GLY A 83 -10.05 17.74 -1.58
CA GLY A 83 -9.37 17.94 -2.85
C GLY A 83 -8.14 17.07 -3.08
N TRP A 84 -8.00 15.98 -2.33
CA TRP A 84 -6.86 15.08 -2.45
C TRP A 84 -7.19 13.86 -3.31
N LYS A 85 -6.16 13.26 -3.87
CA LYS A 85 -6.23 12.01 -4.63
C LYS A 85 -5.39 10.94 -3.95
N ARG A 86 -5.71 9.68 -4.25
CA ARG A 86 -5.00 8.54 -3.69
C ARG A 86 -3.61 8.33 -4.30
N GLN A 87 -3.39 8.85 -5.49
CA GLN A 87 -2.11 8.75 -6.16
C GLN A 87 -1.20 9.94 -5.86
#